data_d269f9e0765b247dc34a183c7ee48ce7
#
_entry.id   d269f9e0765b247dc34a183c7ee48ce7
#
_cell.length_a   1.000
_cell.length_b   1.000
_cell.length_c   1.000
_cell.angle_alpha   90.00
_cell.angle_beta   90.00
_cell.angle_gamma   90.00
#
_symmetry.space_group_name_H-M   'P 1'
#
loop_
_entity.id
_entity.type
_entity.pdbx_description
1 polymer ?
#
loop_
_entity_poly.entity_id
_entity_poly.type
_entity_poly.pdbx_seq_one_letter_code
_entity_poly.pdbx_strand_id
1 'polypeptide(L)'
;MARGIRGYRCHLRSLPGTPDVAFTRWRVAIFVDGVWWHGHPDHLPRGKRGSYWDHKIAKNIERDVRTNAMLAEFGWIVVRLWDLDIIRMPDDAVDRVAAALSRAGRQSLVERQPEL
;
A
#
# COMPACT_ATOMS: atom_id res chain seq x y z
N MET A 1 -9.46 -13.90 6.64
CA MET A 1 -8.00 -13.85 6.38
C MET A 1 -7.26 -14.74 7.36
N ALA A 2 -6.17 -15.32 6.90
CA ALA A 2 -5.28 -16.07 7.77
C ALA A 2 -4.76 -15.16 8.91
N ARG A 3 -4.42 -15.73 10.04
CA ARG A 3 -3.94 -15.05 11.24
C ARG A 3 -4.95 -14.12 11.91
N GLY A 4 -6.24 -14.25 11.59
CA GLY A 4 -7.27 -13.49 12.29
C GLY A 4 -7.28 -12.00 12.02
N ILE A 5 -6.67 -11.54 10.94
CA ILE A 5 -6.72 -10.13 10.53
C ILE A 5 -8.14 -9.83 10.04
N ARG A 6 -8.80 -8.86 10.67
CA ARG A 6 -10.20 -8.53 10.42
C ARG A 6 -10.42 -7.02 10.38
N GLY A 7 -11.61 -6.62 10.00
CA GLY A 7 -12.00 -5.22 10.02
C GLY A 7 -11.51 -4.42 8.84
N TYR A 8 -11.31 -5.08 7.70
CA TYR A 8 -10.86 -4.42 6.49
C TYR A 8 -11.99 -4.28 5.47
N ARG A 9 -11.83 -3.31 4.58
CA ARG A 9 -12.69 -3.11 3.41
C ARG A 9 -11.85 -3.23 2.15
N CYS A 10 -12.41 -3.87 1.11
CA CYS A 10 -11.73 -4.03 -0.16
C CYS A 10 -12.13 -2.92 -1.13
N HIS A 11 -11.17 -2.45 -1.91
CA HIS A 11 -11.38 -1.47 -3.00
C HIS A 11 -12.16 -0.23 -2.54
N LEU A 12 -11.67 0.42 -1.49
CA LEU A 12 -12.35 1.58 -0.90
C LEU A 12 -12.16 2.81 -1.79
N ARG A 13 -13.18 3.12 -2.58
CA ARG A 13 -13.14 4.19 -3.58
C ARG A 13 -13.14 5.60 -2.99
N SER A 14 -13.55 5.76 -1.76
CA SER A 14 -13.55 7.05 -1.10
C SER A 14 -12.15 7.57 -0.75
N LEU A 15 -11.13 6.72 -0.84
CA LEU A 15 -9.76 7.10 -0.57
C LEU A 15 -8.97 7.30 -1.87
N PRO A 16 -7.99 8.23 -1.89
CA PRO A 16 -7.10 8.40 -3.04
C PRO A 16 -6.47 7.07 -3.46
N GLY A 17 -6.47 6.80 -4.77
CA GLY A 17 -5.86 5.60 -5.34
C GLY A 17 -6.65 4.31 -5.16
N THR A 18 -7.79 4.35 -4.50
CA THR A 18 -8.64 3.16 -4.26
C THR A 18 -7.82 1.98 -3.73
N PRO A 19 -7.41 2.00 -2.46
CA PRO A 19 -6.61 0.89 -1.89
C PRO A 19 -7.30 -0.45 -2.08
N ASP A 20 -6.51 -1.48 -2.35
CA ASP A 20 -7.04 -2.85 -2.47
C ASP A 20 -7.64 -3.33 -1.16
N VAL A 21 -7.02 -2.97 -0.05
CA VAL A 21 -7.51 -3.26 1.30
C VAL A 21 -7.32 -2.03 2.17
N ALA A 22 -8.33 -1.66 2.93
CA ALA A 22 -8.25 -0.54 3.86
C ALA A 22 -8.77 -0.93 5.23
N PHE A 23 -7.96 -0.67 6.25
CA PHE A 23 -8.37 -0.80 7.65
C PHE A 23 -8.75 0.58 8.16
N THR A 24 -10.02 0.94 8.01
CA THR A 24 -10.49 2.30 8.27
C THR A 24 -10.31 2.73 9.72
N ARG A 25 -10.53 1.82 10.65
CA ARG A 25 -10.34 2.09 12.06
C ARG A 25 -8.90 2.51 12.39
N TRP A 26 -7.94 1.85 11.75
CA TRP A 26 -6.52 2.05 12.04
C TRP A 26 -5.83 2.96 11.03
N ARG A 27 -6.54 3.37 9.98
CA ARG A 27 -6.00 4.19 8.88
C ARG A 27 -4.76 3.54 8.26
N VAL A 28 -4.90 2.29 7.89
CA VAL A 28 -3.88 1.55 7.14
C VAL A 28 -4.44 1.20 5.77
N ALA A 29 -3.77 1.65 4.72
CA ALA A 29 -4.15 1.40 3.34
C ALA A 29 -3.13 0.49 2.68
N ILE A 30 -3.61 -0.59 2.07
CA ILE A 30 -2.78 -1.60 1.42
C ILE A 30 -3.03 -1.55 -0.08
N PHE A 31 -1.96 -1.39 -0.84
CA PHE A 31 -1.98 -1.45 -2.30
C PHE A 31 -1.21 -2.67 -2.77
N VAL A 32 -1.79 -3.41 -3.70
CA VAL A 32 -1.11 -4.51 -4.38
C VAL A 32 -0.68 -4.00 -5.76
N ASP A 33 0.61 -3.83 -5.94
CA ASP A 33 1.16 -3.26 -7.17
C ASP A 33 1.64 -4.36 -8.10
N GLY A 34 1.22 -4.31 -9.36
CA GLY A 34 1.72 -5.21 -10.39
C GLY A 34 3.15 -4.83 -10.79
N VAL A 35 4.06 -5.79 -10.78
CA VAL A 35 5.49 -5.52 -11.07
C VAL A 35 5.70 -4.88 -12.44
N TRP A 36 4.83 -5.16 -13.40
CA TRP A 36 4.93 -4.64 -14.77
C TRP A 36 4.52 -3.16 -14.88
N TRP A 37 3.48 -2.76 -14.15
CA TRP A 37 2.85 -1.45 -14.31
C TRP A 37 3.38 -0.39 -13.37
N HIS A 38 4.02 -0.81 -12.27
CA HIS A 38 4.51 0.09 -11.23
C HIS A 38 6.03 0.19 -11.18
N GLY A 39 6.72 -0.35 -12.20
CA GLY A 39 8.14 -0.11 -12.37
C GLY A 39 9.04 -0.87 -11.41
N HIS A 40 8.73 -2.13 -11.10
CA HIS A 40 9.62 -2.94 -10.28
C HIS A 40 10.98 -3.10 -10.99
N PRO A 41 12.09 -2.73 -10.32
CA PRO A 41 13.39 -2.65 -10.99
C PRO A 41 13.89 -3.99 -11.58
N ASP A 42 13.50 -5.11 -10.96
CA ASP A 42 13.97 -6.43 -11.39
C ASP A 42 13.10 -7.07 -12.48
N HIS A 43 11.93 -6.50 -12.76
CA HIS A 43 10.95 -7.13 -13.65
C HIS A 43 10.55 -6.27 -14.84
N LEU A 44 11.20 -5.11 -15.02
CA LEU A 44 10.91 -4.24 -16.14
C LEU A 44 12.13 -4.08 -17.02
N PRO A 45 12.11 -4.63 -18.23
CA PRO A 45 13.15 -4.33 -19.22
C PRO A 45 12.88 -2.95 -19.82
N ARG A 46 13.31 -1.89 -19.15
CA ARG A 46 13.15 -0.52 -19.63
C ARG A 46 13.84 -0.37 -20.98
N GLY A 47 13.16 0.30 -21.89
CA GLY A 47 13.66 0.51 -23.23
C GLY A 47 13.40 -0.63 -24.20
N LYS A 48 13.00 -1.81 -23.73
CA LYS A 48 12.69 -2.95 -24.59
C LYS A 48 11.25 -2.97 -25.08
N ARG A 49 10.37 -2.19 -24.45
CA ARG A 49 8.95 -2.13 -24.79
C ARG A 49 8.54 -0.91 -25.57
N GLY A 50 9.48 -0.02 -25.85
CA GLY A 50 9.21 1.21 -26.54
C GLY A 50 8.78 2.34 -25.60
N SER A 51 8.85 3.57 -26.12
CA SER A 51 8.62 4.79 -25.36
C SER A 51 7.21 4.91 -24.79
N TYR A 52 6.21 4.33 -25.46
CA TYR A 52 4.82 4.36 -24.98
C TYR A 52 4.69 3.69 -23.60
N TRP A 53 5.25 2.49 -23.48
CA TRP A 53 5.19 1.73 -22.22
C TRP A 53 6.01 2.37 -21.12
N ASP A 54 7.22 2.85 -21.47
CA ASP A 54 8.08 3.53 -20.50
C ASP A 54 7.39 4.78 -19.94
N HIS A 55 6.72 5.54 -20.82
CA HIS A 55 5.97 6.72 -20.42
C HIS A 55 4.79 6.39 -19.52
N LYS A 56 4.05 5.35 -19.86
CA LYS A 56 2.90 4.92 -19.06
C LYS A 56 3.33 4.44 -17.66
N ILE A 57 4.43 3.69 -17.58
CA ILE A 57 4.97 3.24 -16.30
C ILE A 57 5.45 4.41 -15.47
N ALA A 58 6.14 5.36 -16.08
CA ALA A 58 6.58 6.58 -15.39
C ALA A 58 5.42 7.36 -14.80
N LYS A 59 4.31 7.49 -15.54
CA LYS A 59 3.09 8.14 -15.05
C LYS A 59 2.46 7.39 -13.89
N ASN A 60 2.46 6.06 -13.95
CA ASN A 60 1.93 5.23 -12.86
C ASN A 60 2.74 5.42 -11.58
N ILE A 61 4.06 5.43 -11.68
CA ILE A 61 4.95 5.66 -10.54
C ILE A 61 4.70 7.04 -9.95
N GLU A 62 4.62 8.07 -10.79
CA GLU A 62 4.37 9.44 -10.37
C GLU A 62 3.02 9.57 -9.63
N ARG A 63 1.98 8.96 -10.18
CA ARG A 63 0.67 8.94 -9.55
C ARG A 63 0.71 8.24 -8.19
N ASP A 64 1.42 7.12 -8.08
CA ASP A 64 1.54 6.39 -6.82
C ASP A 64 2.24 7.22 -5.75
N VAL A 65 3.28 7.96 -6.12
CA VAL A 65 3.97 8.87 -5.19
C VAL A 65 3.02 9.94 -4.68
N ARG A 66 2.23 10.54 -5.56
CA ARG A 66 1.23 11.54 -5.15
C ARG A 66 0.16 10.95 -4.25
N THR A 67 -0.33 9.77 -4.58
CA THR A 67 -1.34 9.06 -3.78
C THR A 67 -0.79 8.77 -2.38
N ASN A 68 0.44 8.27 -2.29
CA ASN A 68 1.08 7.98 -1.01
C ASN A 68 1.19 9.24 -0.15
N ALA A 69 1.58 10.36 -0.76
CA ALA A 69 1.71 11.63 -0.06
C ALA A 69 0.37 12.14 0.46
N MET A 70 -0.69 12.06 -0.35
CA MET A 70 -2.02 12.48 0.03
C MET A 70 -2.55 11.66 1.21
N LEU A 71 -2.39 10.34 1.16
CA LEU A 71 -2.82 9.46 2.25
C LEU A 71 -2.04 9.74 3.53
N ALA A 72 -0.74 9.94 3.42
CA ALA A 72 0.09 10.28 4.58
C ALA A 72 -0.35 11.59 5.23
N GLU A 73 -0.72 12.59 4.44
CA GLU A 73 -1.25 13.87 4.96
C GLU A 73 -2.53 13.67 5.77
N PHE A 74 -3.36 12.72 5.37
CA PHE A 74 -4.58 12.40 6.10
C PHE A 74 -4.35 11.45 7.29
N GLY A 75 -3.11 11.15 7.62
CA GLY A 75 -2.76 10.31 8.74
C GLY A 75 -2.83 8.82 8.47
N TRP A 76 -2.83 8.42 7.21
CA TRP A 76 -2.85 7.01 6.84
C TRP A 76 -1.46 6.44 6.73
N ILE A 77 -1.30 5.19 7.14
CA ILE A 77 -0.10 4.39 6.89
C ILE A 77 -0.34 3.66 5.57
N VAL A 78 0.56 3.83 4.62
CA VAL A 78 0.48 3.20 3.30
C VAL A 78 1.43 2.02 3.26
N VAL A 79 0.90 0.86 2.88
CA VAL A 79 1.70 -0.35 2.65
C VAL A 79 1.52 -0.74 1.19
N ARG A 80 2.62 -0.81 0.46
CA ARG A 80 2.60 -1.29 -0.92
C ARG A 80 3.31 -2.62 -1.00
N LEU A 81 2.64 -3.57 -1.63
CA LEU A 81 3.12 -4.93 -1.80
C LEU A 81 3.15 -5.25 -3.28
N TRP A 82 4.23 -5.85 -3.75
CA TRP A 82 4.27 -6.35 -5.11
C TRP A 82 3.46 -7.64 -5.22
N ASP A 83 2.69 -7.78 -6.30
CA ASP A 83 1.88 -8.98 -6.54
C ASP A 83 2.70 -10.26 -6.50
N LEU A 84 3.89 -10.25 -7.11
CA LEU A 84 4.78 -11.42 -7.09
C LEU A 84 5.28 -11.76 -5.68
N ASP A 85 5.52 -10.76 -4.85
CA ASP A 85 5.96 -11.00 -3.48
C ASP A 85 4.86 -11.67 -2.65
N ILE A 86 3.61 -11.28 -2.88
CA ILE A 86 2.47 -11.93 -2.20
C ILE A 86 2.38 -13.40 -2.59
N ILE A 87 2.58 -13.70 -3.87
CA ILE A 87 2.50 -15.07 -4.39
C ILE A 87 3.66 -15.92 -3.87
N ARG A 88 4.88 -15.37 -3.87
CA ARG A 88 6.10 -16.11 -3.51
C ARG A 88 6.33 -16.19 -2.01
N MET A 89 5.98 -15.15 -1.28
CA MET A 89 6.25 -15.02 0.15
C MET A 89 5.04 -14.44 0.88
N PRO A 90 3.92 -15.19 0.90
CA PRO A 90 2.68 -14.67 1.49
C PRO A 90 2.81 -14.35 2.98
N ASP A 91 3.61 -15.09 3.73
CA ASP A 91 3.81 -14.84 5.15
C ASP A 91 4.53 -13.51 5.40
N ASP A 92 5.51 -13.16 4.57
CA ASP A 92 6.19 -11.87 4.66
C ASP A 92 5.21 -10.72 4.37
N ALA A 93 4.33 -10.89 3.39
CA ALA A 93 3.31 -9.89 3.08
C ALA A 93 2.39 -9.67 4.28
N VAL A 94 1.92 -10.75 4.91
CA VAL A 94 1.07 -10.67 6.10
C VAL A 94 1.82 -10.02 7.26
N ASP A 95 3.09 -10.34 7.44
CA ASP A 95 3.92 -9.73 8.49
C ASP A 95 4.04 -8.22 8.33
N ARG A 96 4.20 -7.75 7.10
CA ARG A 96 4.26 -6.31 6.82
C ARG A 96 2.94 -5.61 7.16
N VAL A 97 1.82 -6.23 6.81
CA VAL A 97 0.50 -5.70 7.15
C VAL A 97 0.30 -5.68 8.67
N ALA A 98 0.65 -6.77 9.35
CA ALA A 98 0.55 -6.88 10.80
C ALA A 98 1.42 -5.82 11.50
N ALA A 99 2.63 -5.58 11.00
CA ALA A 99 3.52 -4.55 11.53
C ALA A 99 2.92 -3.15 11.38
N ALA A 100 2.29 -2.85 10.24
CA ALA A 100 1.64 -1.58 10.01
C ALA A 100 0.45 -1.38 10.96
N LEU A 101 -0.36 -2.41 11.16
CA LEU A 101 -1.49 -2.35 12.09
C LEU A 101 -1.02 -2.16 13.53
N SER A 102 0.05 -2.82 13.93
CA SER A 102 0.65 -2.65 15.24
C SER A 102 1.14 -1.21 15.47
N ARG A 103 1.81 -0.65 14.46
CA ARG A 103 2.27 0.74 14.50
C ARG A 103 1.09 1.72 14.60
N ALA A 104 0.05 1.49 13.82
CA ALA A 104 -1.16 2.30 13.85
C ALA A 104 -1.84 2.25 15.21
N GLY A 105 -1.88 1.06 15.84
CA GLY A 105 -2.43 0.89 17.18
C GLY A 105 -1.65 1.68 18.22
N ARG A 106 -0.33 1.69 18.15
CA ARG A 106 0.50 2.49 19.05
C ARG A 106 0.27 3.98 18.87
N GLN A 107 0.19 4.46 17.63
CA GLN A 107 -0.11 5.86 17.35
C GLN A 107 -1.48 6.26 17.89
N SER A 108 -2.49 5.42 17.66
CA SER A 108 -3.83 5.67 18.16
C SER A 108 -3.89 5.76 19.68
N LEU A 109 -3.14 4.91 20.40
CA LEU A 109 -3.04 4.96 21.84
C LEU A 109 -2.40 6.26 22.33
N VAL A 110 -1.33 6.70 21.66
CA VAL A 110 -0.66 7.96 22.01
C VAL A 110 -1.59 9.15 21.77
N GLU A 111 -2.31 9.18 20.67
CA GLU A 111 -3.26 10.26 20.37
C GLU A 111 -4.44 10.31 21.32
N ARG A 112 -4.85 9.15 21.86
CA ARG A 112 -5.99 9.06 22.79
C ARG A 112 -5.64 9.37 24.22
N GLN A 113 -4.36 9.34 24.58
CA GLN A 113 -3.97 9.67 25.94
C GLN A 113 -4.06 11.16 26.13
N PRO A 114 -4.89 11.63 27.08
CA PRO A 114 -4.89 13.05 27.39
C PRO A 114 -3.54 13.44 27.95
N GLU A 115 -3.16 14.68 27.73
CA GLU A 115 -1.97 15.21 28.37
C GLU A 115 -2.15 15.17 29.87
N LEU A 116 -1.24 14.49 30.49
CA LEU A 116 -1.22 14.41 31.95
C LEU A 116 -0.50 15.59 32.54
#